data_b42548c88c5c425ae7016e6bd50767cd
#
_entry.id   b42548c88c5c425ae7016e6bd50767cd
#
_cell.length_a   1.000
_cell.length_b   1.000
_cell.length_c   1.000
_cell.angle_alpha   90.00
_cell.angle_beta   90.00
_cell.angle_gamma   90.00
#
_symmetry.space_group_name_H-M   'P 1'
#
loop_
_entity.id
_entity.type
_entity.pdbx_description
1 polymer ?
#
loop_
_entity_poly.entity_id
_entity_poly.type
_entity_poly.pdbx_seq_one_letter_code
_entity_poly.pdbx_strand_id
1 'polypeptide(L)'
;MTPDETLSAVRAALEAYVDPYLGETLGAAQAVREVSATGAGLSAQVVLGFATGGYQPELANALGRHLAAAGIEAPLAIELQSDIKAHAVQRNLKPLGDIRNVVAVASGKGGVGKSTVAVNLALAWTAQGARVGILDADIYGPSQPLMLGLVGQRPTSPDGKHLRPLVSHGVSAMSIGFLVDAEQPMVWRGPMVTQALTQLLGETQWGELDYLVVDMPPGTGDIQLTLAQRVPVAGAVIVTTPQDIALADARKGLKMFEKVSVPVLGIVENMSVHVCSSCGHTEHIFGAGGGERMAREYGVRLLGELPLDAHIREEADGGRPTVVAAPDSPRARPYLEMARRTGAALALRARDRSALFPKIVVEET
;
A
#
# COMPACT_ATOMS: atom_id res chain seq x y z
N MET A 1 17.97 -14.31 -39.06
CA MET A 1 16.79 -14.58 -38.20
C MET A 1 15.53 -14.17 -38.94
N THR A 2 14.53 -15.02 -38.94
CA THR A 2 13.20 -14.66 -39.44
C THR A 2 12.56 -13.59 -38.53
N PRO A 3 11.57 -12.85 -38.99
CA PRO A 3 10.86 -11.90 -38.12
C PRO A 3 10.29 -12.54 -36.84
N ASP A 4 9.78 -13.77 -36.94
CA ASP A 4 9.23 -14.53 -35.81
C ASP A 4 10.31 -14.96 -34.81
N GLU A 5 11.50 -15.36 -35.29
CA GLU A 5 12.65 -15.69 -34.42
C GLU A 5 13.13 -14.43 -33.67
N THR A 6 13.10 -13.27 -34.33
CA THR A 6 13.47 -12.00 -33.69
C THR A 6 12.49 -11.62 -32.58
N LEU A 7 11.17 -11.70 -32.83
CA LEU A 7 10.16 -11.40 -31.84
C LEU A 7 10.19 -12.38 -30.65
N SER A 8 10.47 -13.66 -30.92
CA SER A 8 10.65 -14.68 -29.87
C SER A 8 11.85 -14.37 -28.98
N ALA A 9 12.98 -13.97 -29.57
CA ALA A 9 14.18 -13.56 -28.84
C ALA A 9 13.93 -12.30 -27.99
N VAL A 10 13.24 -11.30 -28.54
CA VAL A 10 12.83 -10.08 -27.81
C VAL A 10 11.94 -10.44 -26.62
N ARG A 11 10.92 -11.26 -26.82
CA ARG A 11 10.03 -11.72 -25.75
C ARG A 11 10.83 -12.40 -24.63
N ALA A 12 11.69 -13.36 -24.97
CA ALA A 12 12.50 -14.07 -24.00
C ALA A 12 13.41 -13.12 -23.19
N ALA A 13 14.01 -12.13 -23.86
CA ALA A 13 14.83 -11.13 -23.19
C ALA A 13 14.00 -10.23 -22.26
N LEU A 14 12.82 -9.77 -22.68
CA LEU A 14 11.91 -8.99 -21.80
C LEU A 14 11.45 -9.83 -20.60
N GLU A 15 11.09 -11.08 -20.81
CA GLU A 15 10.66 -12.01 -19.74
C GLU A 15 11.79 -12.32 -18.75
N ALA A 16 13.04 -12.25 -19.16
CA ALA A 16 14.20 -12.43 -18.28
C ALA A 16 14.55 -11.21 -17.42
N TYR A 17 13.99 -10.02 -17.73
CA TYR A 17 14.24 -8.83 -16.93
C TYR A 17 13.67 -8.96 -15.52
N VAL A 18 14.50 -8.69 -14.50
CA VAL A 18 14.09 -8.64 -13.10
C VAL A 18 13.60 -7.24 -12.78
N ASP A 19 12.30 -7.10 -12.51
CA ASP A 19 11.71 -5.83 -12.11
C ASP A 19 12.09 -5.50 -10.65
N PRO A 20 12.59 -4.29 -10.36
CA PRO A 20 13.09 -3.95 -9.02
C PRO A 20 11.99 -3.86 -7.95
N TYR A 21 10.73 -3.65 -8.33
CA TYR A 21 9.61 -3.65 -7.41
C TYR A 21 9.06 -5.05 -7.16
N LEU A 22 8.95 -5.88 -8.21
CA LEU A 22 8.58 -7.30 -8.07
C LEU A 22 9.67 -8.11 -7.38
N GLY A 23 10.96 -7.82 -7.67
CA GLY A 23 12.08 -8.64 -7.22
C GLY A 23 12.14 -10.02 -7.88
N GLU A 24 11.40 -10.20 -8.97
CA GLU A 24 11.39 -11.39 -9.81
C GLU A 24 11.31 -10.99 -11.29
N THR A 25 11.47 -11.95 -12.19
CA THR A 25 11.43 -11.70 -13.64
C THR A 25 10.03 -11.37 -14.12
N LEU A 26 9.91 -10.54 -15.17
CA LEU A 26 8.63 -10.26 -15.82
C LEU A 26 7.97 -11.53 -16.35
N GLY A 27 8.77 -12.55 -16.73
CA GLY A 27 8.28 -13.86 -17.15
C GLY A 27 7.64 -14.65 -16.00
N ALA A 28 8.30 -14.71 -14.82
CA ALA A 28 7.74 -15.35 -13.63
C ALA A 28 6.42 -14.67 -13.20
N ALA A 29 6.36 -13.33 -13.28
CA ALA A 29 5.16 -12.56 -13.03
C ALA A 29 4.10 -12.66 -14.14
N GLN A 30 4.41 -13.31 -15.26
CA GLN A 30 3.57 -13.35 -16.46
C GLN A 30 3.14 -11.94 -16.93
N ALA A 31 4.05 -10.98 -16.83
CA ALA A 31 3.75 -9.57 -17.08
C ALA A 31 3.80 -9.19 -18.56
N VAL A 32 4.61 -9.87 -19.39
CA VAL A 32 4.71 -9.60 -20.83
C VAL A 32 3.53 -10.23 -21.56
N ARG A 33 2.64 -9.41 -22.11
CA ARG A 33 1.43 -9.89 -22.81
C ARG A 33 1.66 -10.02 -24.30
N GLU A 34 2.03 -8.96 -24.95
CA GLU A 34 2.21 -8.90 -26.39
C GLU A 34 3.58 -8.29 -26.73
N VAL A 35 4.20 -8.82 -27.75
CA VAL A 35 5.42 -8.26 -28.36
C VAL A 35 5.21 -8.28 -29.86
N SER A 36 5.38 -7.13 -30.50
CA SER A 36 5.17 -6.96 -31.94
C SER A 36 6.24 -6.05 -32.55
N ALA A 37 6.44 -6.20 -33.84
CA ALA A 37 7.25 -5.28 -34.64
C ALA A 37 6.33 -4.22 -35.28
N THR A 38 6.76 -2.98 -35.22
CA THR A 38 6.10 -1.84 -35.86
C THR A 38 7.04 -1.21 -36.88
N GLY A 39 6.51 -0.34 -37.73
CA GLY A 39 7.37 0.40 -38.67
C GLY A 39 8.42 1.31 -38.01
N ALA A 40 8.26 1.60 -36.71
CA ALA A 40 9.15 2.44 -35.91
C ALA A 40 10.08 1.64 -34.96
N GLY A 41 9.98 0.30 -34.92
CA GLY A 41 10.77 -0.56 -34.03
C GLY A 41 9.95 -1.65 -33.37
N LEU A 42 10.24 -1.92 -32.12
CA LEU A 42 9.54 -2.94 -31.30
C LEU A 42 8.47 -2.29 -30.44
N SER A 43 7.38 -3.04 -30.19
CA SER A 43 6.35 -2.66 -29.22
C SER A 43 6.11 -3.84 -28.27
N ALA A 44 5.95 -3.56 -26.98
CA ALA A 44 5.59 -4.56 -26.00
C ALA A 44 4.54 -4.03 -25.01
N GLN A 45 3.53 -4.87 -24.72
CA GLN A 45 2.56 -4.63 -23.68
C GLN A 45 2.99 -5.35 -22.41
N VAL A 46 3.16 -4.58 -21.33
CA VAL A 46 3.50 -5.09 -20.00
C VAL A 46 2.37 -4.78 -19.03
N VAL A 47 1.88 -5.80 -18.34
CA VAL A 47 0.78 -5.67 -17.36
C VAL A 47 1.28 -6.07 -16.01
N LEU A 48 1.27 -5.12 -15.07
CA LEU A 48 1.71 -5.35 -13.69
C LEU A 48 0.50 -5.40 -12.73
N GLY A 49 0.61 -6.24 -11.70
CA GLY A 49 -0.44 -6.45 -10.71
C GLY A 49 -0.57 -5.34 -9.65
N PHE A 50 0.04 -4.18 -9.87
CA PHE A 50 0.01 -3.03 -8.96
C PHE A 50 -0.13 -1.72 -9.72
N ALA A 51 -0.40 -0.62 -9.00
CA ALA A 51 -0.55 0.71 -9.60
C ALA A 51 0.77 1.21 -10.19
N THR A 52 0.77 1.58 -11.49
CA THR A 52 1.98 1.84 -12.28
C THR A 52 2.13 3.29 -12.76
N GLY A 53 1.24 4.19 -12.37
CA GLY A 53 1.30 5.59 -12.79
C GLY A 53 2.68 6.21 -12.57
N GLY A 54 3.20 6.88 -13.61
CA GLY A 54 4.54 7.47 -13.60
C GLY A 54 5.72 6.47 -13.69
N TYR A 55 5.47 5.15 -13.79
CA TYR A 55 6.54 4.15 -13.86
C TYR A 55 6.94 3.79 -15.30
N GLN A 56 6.06 4.01 -16.26
CA GLN A 56 6.30 3.61 -17.66
C GLN A 56 7.62 4.14 -18.24
N PRO A 57 8.02 5.42 -18.10
CA PRO A 57 9.29 5.91 -18.66
C PRO A 57 10.52 5.23 -18.04
N GLU A 58 10.49 4.98 -16.74
CA GLU A 58 11.56 4.31 -16.00
C GLU A 58 11.72 2.85 -16.49
N LEU A 59 10.60 2.12 -16.56
CA LEU A 59 10.58 0.73 -17.03
C LEU A 59 11.01 0.64 -18.51
N ALA A 60 10.51 1.51 -19.38
CA ALA A 60 10.87 1.52 -20.80
C ALA A 60 12.38 1.73 -21.00
N ASN A 61 12.97 2.68 -20.26
CA ASN A 61 14.41 2.92 -20.30
C ASN A 61 15.22 1.72 -19.77
N ALA A 62 14.74 1.07 -18.71
CA ALA A 62 15.40 -0.10 -18.14
C ALA A 62 15.34 -1.31 -19.08
N LEU A 63 14.18 -1.57 -19.67
CA LEU A 63 13.99 -2.65 -20.65
C LEU A 63 14.78 -2.40 -21.95
N GLY A 64 14.85 -1.13 -22.41
CA GLY A 64 15.68 -0.78 -23.57
C GLY A 64 17.16 -1.08 -23.34
N ARG A 65 17.71 -0.73 -22.16
CA ARG A 65 19.09 -1.08 -21.80
C ARG A 65 19.28 -2.60 -21.67
N HIS A 66 18.30 -3.31 -21.13
CA HIS A 66 18.36 -4.77 -20.98
C HIS A 66 18.39 -5.48 -22.34
N LEU A 67 17.58 -5.03 -23.31
CA LEU A 67 17.58 -5.54 -24.67
C LEU A 67 18.91 -5.24 -25.39
N ALA A 68 19.45 -4.02 -25.26
CA ALA A 68 20.74 -3.67 -25.84
C ALA A 68 21.88 -4.55 -25.28
N ALA A 69 21.87 -4.85 -23.97
CA ALA A 69 22.81 -5.79 -23.34
C ALA A 69 22.68 -7.23 -23.86
N ALA A 70 21.50 -7.60 -24.35
CA ALA A 70 21.24 -8.88 -25.02
C ALA A 70 21.54 -8.86 -26.52
N GLY A 71 22.12 -7.76 -27.07
CA GLY A 71 22.46 -7.61 -28.48
C GLY A 71 21.27 -7.24 -29.38
N ILE A 72 20.16 -6.77 -28.81
CA ILE A 72 18.96 -6.36 -29.54
C ILE A 72 18.92 -4.83 -29.56
N GLU A 73 19.41 -4.24 -30.64
CA GLU A 73 19.47 -2.79 -30.85
C GLU A 73 18.26 -2.34 -31.70
N ALA A 74 17.11 -2.15 -31.08
CA ALA A 74 15.94 -1.58 -31.74
C ALA A 74 15.18 -0.66 -30.79
N PRO A 75 14.57 0.43 -31.26
CA PRO A 75 13.69 1.26 -30.46
C PRO A 75 12.54 0.40 -29.87
N LEU A 76 12.30 0.56 -28.57
CA LEU A 76 11.25 -0.18 -27.85
C LEU A 76 10.20 0.78 -27.31
N ALA A 77 8.97 0.65 -27.77
CA ALA A 77 7.80 1.28 -27.18
C ALA A 77 7.18 0.33 -26.16
N ILE A 78 6.95 0.81 -24.94
CA ILE A 78 6.27 0.04 -23.88
C ILE A 78 4.90 0.64 -23.61
N GLU A 79 3.88 -0.19 -23.67
CA GLU A 79 2.55 0.08 -23.10
C GLU A 79 2.47 -0.59 -21.73
N LEU A 80 2.47 0.22 -20.66
CA LEU A 80 2.40 -0.29 -19.30
C LEU A 80 0.98 -0.14 -18.73
N GLN A 81 0.40 -1.25 -18.29
CA GLN A 81 -0.94 -1.30 -17.71
C GLN A 81 -0.91 -1.85 -16.29
N SER A 82 -1.87 -1.39 -15.46
CA SER A 82 -2.12 -1.94 -14.13
C SER A 82 -3.30 -2.90 -14.19
N ASP A 83 -3.14 -4.09 -13.62
CA ASP A 83 -4.22 -5.07 -13.47
C ASP A 83 -4.28 -5.57 -12.02
N ILE A 84 -4.78 -4.73 -11.13
CA ILE A 84 -4.85 -4.99 -9.70
C ILE A 84 -5.96 -6.03 -9.44
N LYS A 85 -5.57 -7.22 -9.01
CA LYS A 85 -6.50 -8.31 -8.69
C LYS A 85 -6.85 -8.33 -7.21
N ALA A 86 -7.99 -8.93 -6.87
CA ALA A 86 -8.34 -9.23 -5.49
C ALA A 86 -7.47 -10.40 -4.98
N HIS A 87 -6.99 -10.29 -3.75
CA HIS A 87 -6.16 -11.29 -3.10
C HIS A 87 -6.90 -11.97 -1.95
N ALA A 88 -6.47 -13.18 -1.63
CA ALA A 88 -7.06 -13.95 -0.56
C ALA A 88 -6.87 -13.27 0.80
N VAL A 89 -7.90 -13.31 1.61
CA VAL A 89 -7.91 -12.86 3.00
C VAL A 89 -7.86 -14.05 3.96
N GLN A 90 -7.93 -13.82 5.26
CA GLN A 90 -7.96 -14.90 6.27
C GLN A 90 -9.09 -15.89 5.98
N ARG A 91 -8.82 -17.21 6.19
CA ARG A 91 -9.72 -18.32 5.79
C ARG A 91 -11.15 -18.21 6.29
N ASN A 92 -11.37 -17.58 7.44
CA ASN A 92 -12.69 -17.46 8.08
C ASN A 92 -13.42 -16.17 7.75
N LEU A 93 -12.84 -15.32 6.91
CA LEU A 93 -13.41 -14.03 6.52
C LEU A 93 -13.79 -14.04 5.05
N LYS A 94 -14.79 -13.22 4.70
CA LYS A 94 -15.18 -12.96 3.33
C LYS A 94 -14.57 -11.64 2.89
N PRO A 95 -14.01 -11.53 1.67
CA PRO A 95 -13.62 -10.26 1.10
C PRO A 95 -14.80 -9.28 1.07
N LEU A 96 -14.51 -7.99 1.12
CA LEU A 96 -15.51 -6.94 0.92
C LEU A 96 -15.82 -6.83 -0.58
N GLY A 97 -17.11 -6.91 -0.96
CA GLY A 97 -17.51 -7.09 -2.36
C GLY A 97 -16.98 -6.03 -3.33
N ASP A 98 -16.94 -4.77 -2.90
CA ASP A 98 -16.53 -3.63 -3.74
C ASP A 98 -15.06 -3.23 -3.54
N ILE A 99 -14.33 -3.90 -2.64
CA ILE A 99 -12.93 -3.60 -2.31
C ILE A 99 -12.06 -4.78 -2.67
N ARG A 100 -11.15 -4.59 -3.63
CA ARG A 100 -10.24 -5.67 -4.06
C ARG A 100 -9.26 -6.09 -2.98
N ASN A 101 -8.65 -5.11 -2.30
CA ASN A 101 -7.59 -5.38 -1.33
C ASN A 101 -7.67 -4.45 -0.13
N VAL A 102 -7.76 -5.02 1.06
CA VAL A 102 -7.61 -4.28 2.31
C VAL A 102 -6.18 -4.46 2.80
N VAL A 103 -5.46 -3.35 3.02
CA VAL A 103 -4.08 -3.35 3.49
C VAL A 103 -4.00 -2.65 4.84
N ALA A 104 -3.61 -3.39 5.87
CA ALA A 104 -3.40 -2.83 7.20
C ALA A 104 -2.04 -2.15 7.31
N VAL A 105 -2.01 -0.94 7.86
CA VAL A 105 -0.78 -0.25 8.26
C VAL A 105 -0.72 -0.23 9.78
N ALA A 106 0.28 -0.90 10.34
CA ALA A 106 0.37 -1.14 11.77
C ALA A 106 1.76 -0.81 12.32
N SER A 107 1.84 -0.58 13.62
CA SER A 107 3.10 -0.36 14.33
C SER A 107 3.07 -1.00 15.70
N GLY A 108 4.23 -1.43 16.20
CA GLY A 108 4.36 -2.01 17.53
C GLY A 108 4.21 -0.99 18.66
N LYS A 109 4.38 0.30 18.40
CA LYS A 109 4.23 1.40 19.38
C LYS A 109 3.75 2.69 18.70
N GLY A 110 3.28 3.64 19.52
CA GLY A 110 2.94 4.99 19.06
C GLY A 110 4.18 5.84 18.74
N GLY A 111 3.99 6.91 17.94
CA GLY A 111 5.03 7.91 17.65
C GLY A 111 6.01 7.52 16.53
N VAL A 112 5.85 6.38 15.86
CA VAL A 112 6.72 5.99 14.73
C VAL A 112 6.28 6.57 13.38
N GLY A 113 5.22 7.38 13.35
CA GLY A 113 4.70 7.99 12.12
C GLY A 113 3.81 7.05 11.28
N LYS A 114 3.19 6.05 11.89
CA LYS A 114 2.29 5.08 11.25
C LYS A 114 1.23 5.75 10.37
N SER A 115 0.49 6.71 10.93
CA SER A 115 -0.62 7.40 10.24
C SER A 115 -0.14 8.29 9.09
N THR A 116 1.04 8.92 9.22
CA THR A 116 1.69 9.65 8.13
C THR A 116 2.08 8.70 6.98
N VAL A 117 2.59 7.51 7.32
CA VAL A 117 2.88 6.47 6.32
C VAL A 117 1.58 5.98 5.66
N ALA A 118 0.53 5.73 6.43
CA ALA A 118 -0.76 5.25 5.92
C ALA A 118 -1.39 6.23 4.93
N VAL A 119 -1.46 7.52 5.27
CA VAL A 119 -2.05 8.54 4.38
C VAL A 119 -1.22 8.74 3.11
N ASN A 120 0.12 8.80 3.23
CA ASN A 120 0.97 8.95 2.04
C ASN A 120 0.99 7.68 1.17
N LEU A 121 0.82 6.48 1.73
CA LEU A 121 0.63 5.25 0.97
C LEU A 121 -0.67 5.31 0.14
N ALA A 122 -1.78 5.71 0.76
CA ALA A 122 -3.06 5.86 0.08
C ALA A 122 -2.98 6.90 -1.05
N LEU A 123 -2.40 8.06 -0.77
CA LEU A 123 -2.21 9.14 -1.75
C LEU A 123 -1.24 8.75 -2.87
N ALA A 124 -0.18 8.00 -2.57
CA ALA A 124 0.77 7.52 -3.57
C ALA A 124 0.12 6.53 -4.54
N TRP A 125 -0.69 5.59 -4.05
CA TRP A 125 -1.47 4.70 -4.92
C TRP A 125 -2.49 5.45 -5.76
N THR A 126 -3.15 6.48 -5.19
CA THR A 126 -4.07 7.35 -5.95
C THR A 126 -3.33 8.11 -7.04
N ALA A 127 -2.17 8.69 -6.74
CA ALA A 127 -1.32 9.37 -7.74
C ALA A 127 -0.82 8.40 -8.84
N GLN A 128 -0.71 7.12 -8.53
CA GLN A 128 -0.35 6.05 -9.48
C GLN A 128 -1.55 5.45 -10.21
N GLY A 129 -2.74 6.03 -10.06
CA GLY A 129 -3.94 5.69 -10.85
C GLY A 129 -4.84 4.61 -10.24
N ALA A 130 -4.63 4.20 -8.98
CA ALA A 130 -5.54 3.30 -8.28
C ALA A 130 -6.71 4.05 -7.63
N ARG A 131 -7.84 3.37 -7.45
CA ARG A 131 -8.97 3.83 -6.65
C ARG A 131 -8.74 3.43 -5.20
N VAL A 132 -8.61 4.41 -4.32
CA VAL A 132 -8.12 4.17 -2.95
C VAL A 132 -9.06 4.76 -1.91
N GLY A 133 -9.26 3.99 -0.83
CA GLY A 133 -9.87 4.45 0.39
C GLY A 133 -8.91 4.37 1.58
N ILE A 134 -9.20 5.13 2.64
CA ILE A 134 -8.52 5.04 3.92
C ILE A 134 -9.54 4.98 5.06
N LEU A 135 -9.38 3.99 5.94
CA LEU A 135 -10.12 3.88 7.20
C LEU A 135 -9.16 4.17 8.35
N ASP A 136 -9.42 5.25 9.07
CA ASP A 136 -8.77 5.55 10.34
C ASP A 136 -9.39 4.67 11.44
N ALA A 137 -8.64 3.70 11.89
CA ALA A 137 -9.04 2.77 12.93
C ALA A 137 -8.44 3.11 14.31
N ASP A 138 -7.71 4.21 14.43
CA ASP A 138 -7.18 4.69 15.71
C ASP A 138 -8.22 5.56 16.43
N ILE A 139 -9.10 4.90 17.18
CA ILE A 139 -10.19 5.58 17.88
C ILE A 139 -9.71 6.53 18.98
N TYR A 140 -8.56 6.23 19.59
CA TYR A 140 -8.06 7.04 20.70
C TYR A 140 -7.35 8.30 20.25
N GLY A 141 -6.82 8.32 19.03
CA GLY A 141 -6.13 9.46 18.47
C GLY A 141 -6.33 9.53 16.95
N PRO A 142 -7.58 9.73 16.48
CA PRO A 142 -7.85 9.77 15.05
C PRO A 142 -7.10 10.94 14.41
N SER A 143 -6.25 10.65 13.45
CA SER A 143 -5.35 11.61 12.83
C SER A 143 -5.65 11.89 11.36
N GLN A 144 -6.34 10.97 10.68
CA GLN A 144 -6.64 11.12 9.26
C GLN A 144 -7.54 12.33 8.93
N PRO A 145 -8.51 12.73 9.78
CA PRO A 145 -9.27 13.96 9.56
C PRO A 145 -8.39 15.21 9.42
N LEU A 146 -7.37 15.34 10.27
CA LEU A 146 -6.42 16.46 10.21
C LEU A 146 -5.53 16.34 8.97
N MET A 147 -4.89 15.20 8.76
CA MET A 147 -3.94 14.97 7.68
C MET A 147 -4.56 15.11 6.29
N LEU A 148 -5.86 14.88 6.16
CA LEU A 148 -6.60 15.03 4.89
C LEU A 148 -7.31 16.38 4.74
N GLY A 149 -7.19 17.29 5.72
CA GLY A 149 -7.87 18.60 5.70
C GLY A 149 -9.40 18.49 5.81
N LEU A 150 -9.90 17.48 6.52
CA LEU A 150 -11.32 17.18 6.65
C LEU A 150 -11.87 17.43 8.07
N VAL A 151 -11.12 18.14 8.90
CA VAL A 151 -11.55 18.49 10.27
C VAL A 151 -12.87 19.27 10.24
N GLY A 152 -13.81 18.88 11.10
CA GLY A 152 -15.13 19.51 11.21
C GLY A 152 -16.13 19.08 10.13
N GLN A 153 -15.73 18.30 9.14
CA GLN A 153 -16.65 17.71 8.17
C GLN A 153 -17.26 16.42 8.71
N ARG A 154 -18.49 16.14 8.30
CA ARG A 154 -19.20 14.92 8.70
C ARG A 154 -19.71 14.13 7.48
N PRO A 155 -19.59 12.81 7.48
CA PRO A 155 -20.17 11.97 6.44
C PRO A 155 -21.70 12.08 6.47
N THR A 156 -22.33 11.94 5.31
CA THR A 156 -23.78 11.94 5.17
C THR A 156 -24.33 10.52 5.11
N SER A 157 -25.57 10.35 5.58
CA SER A 157 -26.30 9.08 5.50
C SER A 157 -27.64 9.30 4.79
N PRO A 158 -27.70 9.16 3.44
CA PRO A 158 -28.91 9.44 2.68
C PRO A 158 -30.08 8.51 2.99
N ASP A 159 -29.78 7.27 3.34
CA ASP A 159 -30.76 6.21 3.64
C ASP A 159 -30.91 5.94 5.15
N GLY A 160 -30.20 6.70 6.00
CA GLY A 160 -30.19 6.52 7.45
C GLY A 160 -29.45 5.27 7.94
N LYS A 161 -28.88 4.47 7.02
CA LYS A 161 -28.22 3.20 7.33
C LYS A 161 -26.75 3.18 6.89
N HIS A 162 -26.48 3.65 5.68
CA HIS A 162 -25.12 3.64 5.13
C HIS A 162 -24.52 5.04 5.15
N LEU A 163 -23.21 5.11 5.33
CA LEU A 163 -22.44 6.34 5.35
C LEU A 163 -21.75 6.57 4.00
N ARG A 164 -21.85 7.79 3.48
CA ARG A 164 -21.00 8.21 2.36
C ARG A 164 -19.65 8.68 2.89
N PRO A 165 -18.52 8.09 2.44
CA PRO A 165 -17.21 8.55 2.88
C PRO A 165 -16.98 10.00 2.43
N LEU A 166 -16.17 10.71 3.19
CA LEU A 166 -15.62 11.99 2.74
C LEU A 166 -14.54 11.74 1.69
N VAL A 167 -14.32 12.70 0.82
CA VAL A 167 -13.30 12.57 -0.23
C VAL A 167 -12.32 13.74 -0.12
N SER A 168 -11.04 13.43 -0.04
CA SER A 168 -9.96 14.42 -0.08
C SER A 168 -8.82 13.92 -0.94
N HIS A 169 -8.28 14.78 -1.79
CA HIS A 169 -7.16 14.47 -2.70
C HIS A 169 -7.36 13.18 -3.52
N GLY A 170 -8.61 12.86 -3.87
CA GLY A 170 -8.96 11.64 -4.62
C GLY A 170 -9.06 10.36 -3.79
N VAL A 171 -8.88 10.43 -2.47
CA VAL A 171 -9.01 9.30 -1.54
C VAL A 171 -10.35 9.37 -0.82
N SER A 172 -11.10 8.25 -0.78
CA SER A 172 -12.29 8.10 0.05
C SER A 172 -11.88 7.85 1.51
N ALA A 173 -12.30 8.69 2.44
CA ALA A 173 -11.86 8.64 3.83
C ALA A 173 -13.02 8.41 4.80
N MET A 174 -12.81 7.52 5.77
CA MET A 174 -13.68 7.34 6.91
C MET A 174 -12.85 7.25 8.19
N SER A 175 -13.35 7.89 9.24
CA SER A 175 -12.73 7.91 10.57
C SER A 175 -13.82 8.04 11.62
N ILE A 176 -13.60 7.44 12.77
CA ILE A 176 -14.44 7.72 13.95
C ILE A 176 -14.39 9.20 14.31
N GLY A 177 -13.28 9.87 14.05
CA GLY A 177 -13.11 11.31 14.29
C GLY A 177 -14.06 12.21 13.49
N PHE A 178 -14.74 11.68 12.46
CA PHE A 178 -15.82 12.43 11.77
C PHE A 178 -17.18 12.32 12.48
N LEU A 179 -17.35 11.33 13.37
CA LEU A 179 -18.63 11.01 14.01
C LEU A 179 -18.69 11.46 15.46
N VAL A 180 -17.55 11.62 16.10
CA VAL A 180 -17.43 11.98 17.54
C VAL A 180 -16.94 13.41 17.63
N ASP A 181 -17.47 14.13 18.62
CA ASP A 181 -16.99 15.47 18.95
C ASP A 181 -15.65 15.34 19.69
N ALA A 182 -14.61 16.00 19.17
CA ALA A 182 -13.27 15.98 19.76
C ALA A 182 -13.21 16.53 21.20
N GLU A 183 -14.18 17.38 21.56
CA GLU A 183 -14.26 18.00 22.91
C GLU A 183 -15.02 17.12 23.92
N GLN A 184 -15.70 16.05 23.48
CA GLN A 184 -16.43 15.16 24.36
C GLN A 184 -15.63 13.88 24.65
N PRO A 185 -15.08 13.70 25.86
CA PRO A 185 -14.36 12.48 26.19
C PRO A 185 -15.32 11.29 26.23
N MET A 186 -15.26 10.43 25.22
CA MET A 186 -15.97 9.16 25.22
C MET A 186 -15.08 8.08 25.85
N VAL A 187 -15.63 7.36 26.82
CA VAL A 187 -14.93 6.21 27.43
C VAL A 187 -15.13 4.98 26.53
N TRP A 188 -14.22 4.79 25.60
CA TRP A 188 -14.21 3.62 24.72
C TRP A 188 -13.67 2.39 25.44
N ARG A 189 -14.46 1.29 25.44
CA ARG A 189 -13.99 -0.03 25.88
C ARG A 189 -13.70 -0.90 24.64
N GLY A 190 -12.72 -1.79 24.73
CA GLY A 190 -12.26 -2.61 23.61
C GLY A 190 -13.36 -3.23 22.72
N PRO A 191 -14.39 -3.90 23.27
CA PRO A 191 -15.48 -4.44 22.47
C PRO A 191 -16.27 -3.38 21.69
N MET A 192 -16.50 -2.19 22.30
CA MET A 192 -17.21 -1.08 21.64
C MET A 192 -16.38 -0.53 20.47
N VAL A 193 -15.07 -0.37 20.67
CA VAL A 193 -14.12 0.05 19.63
C VAL A 193 -14.20 -0.87 18.41
N THR A 194 -14.09 -2.16 18.65
CA THR A 194 -14.11 -3.15 17.56
C THR A 194 -15.46 -3.18 16.84
N GLN A 195 -16.56 -3.05 17.57
CA GLN A 195 -17.88 -2.99 16.97
C GLN A 195 -18.04 -1.74 16.09
N ALA A 196 -17.67 -0.57 16.60
CA ALA A 196 -17.75 0.69 15.85
C ALA A 196 -16.92 0.64 14.56
N LEU A 197 -15.70 0.12 14.62
CA LEU A 197 -14.83 0.00 13.43
C LEU A 197 -15.34 -1.03 12.42
N THR A 198 -15.90 -2.17 12.90
CA THR A 198 -16.53 -3.15 12.01
C THR A 198 -17.75 -2.55 11.32
N GLN A 199 -18.51 -1.75 12.04
CA GLN A 199 -19.68 -1.04 11.52
C GLN A 199 -19.26 0.04 10.50
N LEU A 200 -18.27 0.87 10.82
CA LEU A 200 -17.71 1.85 9.87
C LEU A 200 -17.21 1.19 8.59
N LEU A 201 -16.52 0.06 8.71
CA LEU A 201 -16.03 -0.68 7.55
C LEU A 201 -17.17 -1.21 6.69
N GLY A 202 -18.21 -1.80 7.31
CA GLY A 202 -19.31 -2.48 6.61
C GLY A 202 -20.44 -1.56 6.14
N GLU A 203 -20.70 -0.45 6.86
CA GLU A 203 -21.79 0.49 6.54
C GLU A 203 -21.33 1.67 5.66
N THR A 204 -20.03 1.82 5.42
CA THR A 204 -19.54 2.84 4.49
C THR A 204 -19.71 2.39 3.05
N GLN A 205 -20.31 3.24 2.23
CA GLN A 205 -20.44 3.06 0.78
C GLN A 205 -19.13 3.44 0.10
N TRP A 206 -18.12 2.55 0.20
CA TRP A 206 -16.78 2.80 -0.35
C TRP A 206 -16.77 2.94 -1.87
N GLY A 207 -17.73 2.32 -2.58
CA GLY A 207 -17.68 2.12 -4.03
C GLY A 207 -16.57 1.13 -4.42
N GLU A 208 -16.32 1.02 -5.71
CA GLU A 208 -15.26 0.13 -6.18
C GLU A 208 -13.87 0.67 -5.86
N LEU A 209 -13.13 -0.02 -4.99
CA LEU A 209 -11.75 0.31 -4.62
C LEU A 209 -10.78 -0.79 -5.05
N ASP A 210 -9.61 -0.37 -5.50
CA ASP A 210 -8.48 -1.26 -5.73
C ASP A 210 -7.74 -1.56 -4.40
N TYR A 211 -7.64 -0.54 -3.53
CA TYR A 211 -7.04 -0.64 -2.20
C TYR A 211 -7.86 0.13 -1.15
N LEU A 212 -8.06 -0.49 0.01
CA LEU A 212 -8.47 0.19 1.23
C LEU A 212 -7.33 0.12 2.23
N VAL A 213 -6.74 1.25 2.58
CA VAL A 213 -5.74 1.35 3.64
C VAL A 213 -6.45 1.43 4.98
N VAL A 214 -6.10 0.56 5.92
CA VAL A 214 -6.58 0.62 7.30
C VAL A 214 -5.45 1.09 8.20
N ASP A 215 -5.55 2.31 8.69
CA ASP A 215 -4.63 2.90 9.68
C ASP A 215 -4.97 2.33 11.05
N MET A 216 -4.23 1.29 11.48
CA MET A 216 -4.49 0.53 12.70
C MET A 216 -4.15 1.35 13.95
N PRO A 217 -4.79 1.10 15.11
CA PRO A 217 -4.31 1.65 16.38
C PRO A 217 -2.85 1.24 16.64
N PRO A 218 -2.05 2.01 17.38
CA PRO A 218 -0.68 1.64 17.72
C PRO A 218 -0.61 0.51 18.75
N GLY A 219 0.47 -0.26 18.73
CA GLY A 219 0.75 -1.32 19.71
C GLY A 219 0.40 -2.74 19.21
N THR A 220 0.30 -3.68 20.13
CA THR A 220 0.03 -5.12 19.86
C THR A 220 -0.98 -5.72 20.85
N GLY A 221 -1.86 -4.88 21.39
CA GLY A 221 -2.85 -5.27 22.39
C GLY A 221 -4.12 -5.90 21.79
N ASP A 222 -5.09 -6.17 22.65
CA ASP A 222 -6.32 -6.90 22.29
C ASP A 222 -7.14 -6.22 21.18
N ILE A 223 -7.12 -4.90 21.10
CA ILE A 223 -7.86 -4.15 20.07
C ILE A 223 -7.27 -4.43 18.68
N GLN A 224 -5.95 -4.32 18.55
CA GLN A 224 -5.26 -4.60 17.26
C GLN A 224 -5.46 -6.06 16.86
N LEU A 225 -5.30 -6.98 17.80
CA LEU A 225 -5.52 -8.40 17.55
C LEU A 225 -6.95 -8.68 17.08
N THR A 226 -7.94 -8.11 17.76
CA THR A 226 -9.35 -8.29 17.42
C THR A 226 -9.69 -7.67 16.06
N LEU A 227 -9.15 -6.48 15.75
CA LEU A 227 -9.32 -5.87 14.44
C LEU A 227 -8.69 -6.72 13.35
N ALA A 228 -7.44 -7.16 13.54
CA ALA A 228 -6.76 -8.03 12.59
C ALA A 228 -7.47 -9.38 12.37
N GLN A 229 -8.29 -9.83 13.33
CA GLN A 229 -9.13 -11.04 13.20
C GLN A 229 -10.46 -10.79 12.50
N ARG A 230 -10.99 -9.57 12.52
CA ARG A 230 -12.34 -9.24 12.02
C ARG A 230 -12.33 -8.50 10.68
N VAL A 231 -11.29 -7.73 10.39
CA VAL A 231 -11.12 -7.04 9.12
C VAL A 231 -10.52 -8.02 8.11
N PRO A 232 -11.12 -8.18 6.92
CA PRO A 232 -10.59 -9.08 5.89
C PRO A 232 -9.36 -8.47 5.20
N VAL A 233 -8.19 -8.64 5.82
CA VAL A 233 -6.92 -8.04 5.38
C VAL A 233 -6.19 -8.94 4.40
N ALA A 234 -5.87 -8.42 3.21
CA ALA A 234 -5.07 -9.12 2.21
C ALA A 234 -3.56 -9.08 2.53
N GLY A 235 -3.12 -8.09 3.31
CA GLY A 235 -1.75 -7.99 3.77
C GLY A 235 -1.52 -6.83 4.74
N ALA A 236 -0.45 -6.90 5.52
CA ALA A 236 -0.07 -5.89 6.50
C ALA A 236 1.29 -5.27 6.21
N VAL A 237 1.42 -3.97 6.42
CA VAL A 237 2.66 -3.18 6.41
C VAL A 237 3.01 -2.84 7.86
N ILE A 238 4.24 -3.14 8.27
CA ILE A 238 4.73 -2.83 9.61
C ILE A 238 5.60 -1.59 9.56
N VAL A 239 5.19 -0.53 10.26
CA VAL A 239 5.95 0.72 10.37
C VAL A 239 6.77 0.72 11.65
N THR A 240 8.05 1.02 11.54
CA THR A 240 8.99 1.16 12.66
C THR A 240 9.95 2.33 12.43
N THR A 241 10.77 2.62 13.42
CA THR A 241 11.94 3.51 13.31
C THR A 241 13.21 2.70 13.58
N PRO A 242 14.41 3.20 13.22
CA PRO A 242 15.67 2.43 13.37
C PRO A 242 16.05 2.04 14.82
N GLN A 243 15.45 2.68 15.83
CA GLN A 243 15.77 2.46 17.24
C GLN A 243 15.43 1.03 17.68
N ASP A 244 16.32 0.39 18.43
CA ASP A 244 16.16 -0.99 18.89
C ASP A 244 14.86 -1.24 19.67
N ILE A 245 14.44 -0.28 20.49
CA ILE A 245 13.18 -0.39 21.23
C ILE A 245 11.95 -0.38 20.29
N ALA A 246 11.99 0.38 19.21
CA ALA A 246 10.92 0.38 18.20
C ALA A 246 10.90 -0.92 17.40
N LEU A 247 12.09 -1.44 17.06
CA LEU A 247 12.24 -2.73 16.38
C LEU A 247 11.76 -3.89 17.25
N ALA A 248 12.02 -3.85 18.57
CA ALA A 248 11.53 -4.87 19.50
C ALA A 248 9.99 -4.93 19.53
N ASP A 249 9.31 -3.77 19.49
CA ASP A 249 7.85 -3.71 19.43
C ASP A 249 7.31 -4.05 18.03
N ALA A 250 8.01 -3.66 16.96
CA ALA A 250 7.65 -4.04 15.59
C ALA A 250 7.69 -5.56 15.38
N ARG A 251 8.65 -6.28 16.01
CA ARG A 251 8.69 -7.74 16.03
C ARG A 251 7.45 -8.37 16.65
N LYS A 252 6.92 -7.78 17.75
CA LYS A 252 5.65 -8.24 18.35
C LYS A 252 4.48 -8.02 17.39
N GLY A 253 4.45 -6.88 16.69
CA GLY A 253 3.43 -6.58 15.68
C GLY A 253 3.46 -7.59 14.53
N LEU A 254 4.63 -7.91 14.00
CA LEU A 254 4.81 -8.92 12.96
C LEU A 254 4.28 -10.28 13.43
N LYS A 255 4.68 -10.74 14.62
CA LYS A 255 4.21 -12.00 15.21
C LYS A 255 2.72 -12.03 15.46
N MET A 256 2.09 -10.90 15.79
CA MET A 256 0.65 -10.79 15.93
C MET A 256 -0.05 -11.09 14.60
N PHE A 257 0.40 -10.50 13.48
CA PHE A 257 -0.20 -10.75 12.17
C PHE A 257 0.02 -12.20 11.70
N GLU A 258 1.20 -12.79 11.94
CA GLU A 258 1.43 -14.21 11.68
C GLU A 258 0.43 -15.11 12.43
N LYS A 259 0.17 -14.81 13.72
CA LYS A 259 -0.76 -15.58 14.56
C LYS A 259 -2.20 -15.53 14.03
N VAL A 260 -2.62 -14.46 13.39
CA VAL A 260 -3.97 -14.33 12.80
C VAL A 260 -4.00 -14.65 11.31
N SER A 261 -2.92 -15.23 10.77
CA SER A 261 -2.81 -15.63 9.36
C SER A 261 -2.96 -14.48 8.36
N VAL A 262 -2.57 -13.27 8.75
CA VAL A 262 -2.45 -12.12 7.85
C VAL A 262 -1.01 -12.05 7.36
N PRO A 263 -0.77 -12.11 6.04
CA PRO A 263 0.58 -12.02 5.51
C PRO A 263 1.17 -10.61 5.74
N VAL A 264 2.41 -10.55 6.24
CA VAL A 264 3.17 -9.30 6.30
C VAL A 264 3.79 -9.05 4.94
N LEU A 265 3.41 -7.95 4.28
CA LEU A 265 3.94 -7.53 2.97
C LEU A 265 5.37 -7.03 3.09
N GLY A 266 5.69 -6.40 4.22
CA GLY A 266 7.02 -5.94 4.53
C GLY A 266 7.06 -4.88 5.63
N ILE A 267 8.23 -4.31 5.79
CA ILE A 267 8.57 -3.32 6.81
C ILE A 267 8.84 -1.97 6.14
N VAL A 268 8.36 -0.90 6.75
CA VAL A 268 8.73 0.48 6.44
C VAL A 268 9.54 1.02 7.60
N GLU A 269 10.80 1.39 7.34
CA GLU A 269 11.63 2.12 8.30
C GLU A 269 11.40 3.61 8.11
N ASN A 270 10.63 4.20 9.00
CA ASN A 270 10.38 5.64 9.00
C ASN A 270 11.45 6.37 9.83
N MET A 271 11.68 7.65 9.53
CA MET A 271 12.71 8.47 10.19
C MET A 271 14.12 7.86 10.06
N SER A 272 14.40 7.20 8.93
CA SER A 272 15.66 6.48 8.69
C SER A 272 16.83 7.44 8.46
N VAL A 273 16.58 8.57 7.84
CA VAL A 273 17.60 9.55 7.47
C VAL A 273 17.07 10.97 7.63
N HIS A 274 17.89 11.86 8.13
CA HIS A 274 17.67 13.30 8.15
C HIS A 274 18.66 13.99 7.22
N VAL A 275 18.14 14.89 6.37
CA VAL A 275 18.96 15.77 5.54
C VAL A 275 18.82 17.18 6.06
N CYS A 276 19.91 17.76 6.53
CA CYS A 276 19.93 19.13 7.06
C CYS A 276 19.53 20.13 5.98
N SER A 277 18.48 20.92 6.22
CA SER A 277 17.97 21.91 5.27
C SER A 277 18.96 23.06 5.00
N SER A 278 19.92 23.30 5.89
CA SER A 278 20.89 24.39 5.77
C SER A 278 22.14 24.00 4.98
N CYS A 279 22.65 22.78 5.13
CA CYS A 279 23.96 22.39 4.54
C CYS A 279 23.89 21.08 3.74
N GLY A 280 22.73 20.40 3.68
CA GLY A 280 22.57 19.13 2.97
C GLY A 280 23.27 17.92 3.64
N HIS A 281 23.85 18.10 4.84
CA HIS A 281 24.46 17.00 5.57
C HIS A 281 23.42 15.93 5.89
N THR A 282 23.77 14.67 5.60
CA THR A 282 22.92 13.51 5.84
C THR A 282 23.37 12.78 7.09
N GLU A 283 22.43 12.56 8.00
CA GLU A 283 22.70 11.86 9.26
C GLU A 283 21.58 10.90 9.64
N HIS A 284 21.91 9.85 10.38
CA HIS A 284 20.98 8.85 10.92
C HIS A 284 20.71 9.09 12.40
N ILE A 285 19.85 10.08 12.71
CA ILE A 285 19.57 10.53 14.09
C ILE A 285 19.14 9.38 15.00
N PHE A 286 18.36 8.42 14.46
CA PHE A 286 17.82 7.29 15.22
C PHE A 286 18.54 5.96 14.95
N GLY A 287 19.71 5.99 14.27
CA GLY A 287 20.42 4.80 13.82
C GLY A 287 20.08 4.43 12.37
N ALA A 288 20.69 3.38 11.86
CA ALA A 288 20.57 2.97 10.46
C ALA A 288 20.32 1.48 10.30
N GLY A 289 19.55 1.11 9.26
CA GLY A 289 19.39 -0.27 8.77
C GLY A 289 18.70 -1.23 9.74
N GLY A 290 17.97 -0.73 10.72
CA GLY A 290 17.22 -1.56 11.66
C GLY A 290 16.09 -2.33 10.99
N GLY A 291 15.34 -1.64 10.14
CA GLY A 291 14.26 -2.22 9.34
C GLY A 291 14.79 -3.26 8.35
N GLU A 292 15.91 -3.00 7.69
CA GLU A 292 16.55 -3.96 6.78
C GLU A 292 16.98 -5.24 7.50
N ARG A 293 17.65 -5.11 8.67
CA ARG A 293 18.03 -6.28 9.48
C ARG A 293 16.80 -7.09 9.88
N MET A 294 15.75 -6.42 10.35
CA MET A 294 14.49 -7.08 10.71
C MET A 294 13.81 -7.73 9.51
N ALA A 295 13.76 -7.07 8.36
CA ALA A 295 13.19 -7.63 7.14
C ALA A 295 13.89 -8.92 6.72
N ARG A 296 15.22 -8.94 6.80
CA ARG A 296 16.05 -10.12 6.51
C ARG A 296 15.85 -11.24 7.54
N GLU A 297 15.76 -10.90 8.83
CA GLU A 297 15.54 -11.86 9.93
C GLU A 297 14.22 -12.61 9.78
N TYR A 298 13.17 -11.91 9.33
CA TYR A 298 11.82 -12.48 9.20
C TYR A 298 11.45 -12.91 7.78
N GLY A 299 12.36 -12.79 6.81
CA GLY A 299 12.12 -13.17 5.42
C GLY A 299 11.02 -12.34 4.75
N VAL A 300 10.83 -11.08 5.17
CA VAL A 300 9.90 -10.11 4.59
C VAL A 300 10.67 -9.01 3.86
N ARG A 301 9.96 -8.20 3.06
CA ARG A 301 10.59 -7.12 2.30
C ARG A 301 10.81 -5.87 3.13
N LEU A 302 11.88 -5.13 2.86
CA LEU A 302 11.97 -3.70 3.19
C LEU A 302 11.23 -2.93 2.10
N LEU A 303 10.09 -2.33 2.46
CA LEU A 303 9.22 -1.62 1.50
C LEU A 303 9.70 -0.19 1.27
N GLY A 304 10.35 0.42 2.25
CA GLY A 304 10.89 1.76 2.13
C GLY A 304 11.63 2.23 3.37
N GLU A 305 12.53 3.17 3.13
CA GLU A 305 13.21 3.97 4.15
C GLU A 305 12.76 5.41 3.93
N LEU A 306 12.03 5.96 4.91
CA LEU A 306 11.40 7.26 4.78
C LEU A 306 12.17 8.29 5.60
N PRO A 307 12.32 9.52 5.10
CA PRO A 307 13.12 10.53 5.77
C PRO A 307 12.44 11.11 7.00
N LEU A 308 13.24 11.62 7.93
CA LEU A 308 12.84 12.53 8.98
C LEU A 308 12.99 13.97 8.46
N ASP A 309 11.88 14.61 8.16
CA ASP A 309 11.85 15.97 7.59
C ASP A 309 10.69 16.78 8.20
N ALA A 310 10.98 18.00 8.62
CA ALA A 310 10.00 18.89 9.23
C ALA A 310 8.85 19.25 8.28
N HIS A 311 9.12 19.38 6.99
CA HIS A 311 8.10 19.69 6.00
C HIS A 311 7.05 18.56 5.87
N ILE A 312 7.46 17.28 6.03
CA ILE A 312 6.52 16.15 6.02
C ILE A 312 5.47 16.34 7.13
N ARG A 313 5.90 16.75 8.33
CA ARG A 313 5.00 17.06 9.44
C ARG A 313 4.13 18.28 9.13
N GLU A 314 4.73 19.38 8.67
CA GLU A 314 4.01 20.62 8.37
C GLU A 314 2.95 20.42 7.28
N GLU A 315 3.29 19.68 6.23
CA GLU A 315 2.40 19.36 5.13
C GLU A 315 1.22 18.47 5.61
N ALA A 316 1.50 17.46 6.44
CA ALA A 316 0.47 16.61 7.03
C ALA A 316 -0.44 17.38 8.01
N ASP A 317 0.13 18.19 8.89
CA ASP A 317 -0.61 19.06 9.83
C ASP A 317 -1.48 20.10 9.08
N GLY A 318 -1.00 20.53 7.91
CA GLY A 318 -1.71 21.45 7.01
C GLY A 318 -2.80 20.80 6.14
N GLY A 319 -3.08 19.51 6.32
CA GLY A 319 -4.11 18.77 5.55
C GLY A 319 -3.74 18.45 4.10
N ARG A 320 -2.47 18.57 3.75
CA ARG A 320 -1.91 18.30 2.42
C ARG A 320 -0.64 17.46 2.55
N PRO A 321 -0.73 16.14 2.80
CA PRO A 321 0.43 15.28 2.98
C PRO A 321 1.41 15.35 1.80
N THR A 322 2.66 15.00 2.05
CA THR A 322 3.82 15.21 1.16
C THR A 322 3.60 14.79 -0.30
N VAL A 323 2.95 13.67 -0.53
CA VAL A 323 2.67 13.19 -1.90
C VAL A 323 1.77 14.17 -2.69
N VAL A 324 0.91 14.93 -1.98
CA VAL A 324 0.04 15.95 -2.59
C VAL A 324 0.68 17.33 -2.57
N ALA A 325 1.31 17.70 -1.46
CA ALA A 325 1.87 19.04 -1.28
C ALA A 325 3.08 19.29 -2.19
N ALA A 326 3.91 18.25 -2.39
CA ALA A 326 5.17 18.37 -3.12
C ALA A 326 5.49 17.07 -3.90
N PRO A 327 4.66 16.67 -4.89
CA PRO A 327 4.75 15.37 -5.57
C PRO A 327 6.10 15.09 -6.23
N ASP A 328 6.75 16.12 -6.75
CA ASP A 328 8.05 15.99 -7.45
C ASP A 328 9.26 16.17 -6.53
N SER A 329 9.03 16.33 -5.22
CA SER A 329 10.10 16.56 -4.26
C SER A 329 10.89 15.28 -3.95
N PRO A 330 12.18 15.41 -3.56
CA PRO A 330 12.97 14.27 -3.09
C PRO A 330 12.33 13.54 -1.89
N ARG A 331 11.53 14.23 -1.07
CA ARG A 331 10.83 13.65 0.09
C ARG A 331 9.55 12.88 -0.27
N ALA A 332 8.90 13.19 -1.41
CA ALA A 332 7.73 12.44 -1.88
C ALA A 332 8.12 11.13 -2.59
N ARG A 333 9.25 11.10 -3.27
CA ARG A 333 9.73 9.96 -4.04
C ARG A 333 9.79 8.65 -3.22
N PRO A 334 10.34 8.60 -1.98
CA PRO A 334 10.33 7.37 -1.19
C PRO A 334 8.94 6.82 -0.91
N TYR A 335 7.91 7.67 -0.76
CA TYR A 335 6.52 7.23 -0.61
C TYR A 335 5.95 6.62 -1.88
N LEU A 336 6.25 7.19 -3.05
CA LEU A 336 5.83 6.64 -4.34
C LEU A 336 6.48 5.26 -4.60
N GLU A 337 7.77 5.12 -4.28
CA GLU A 337 8.48 3.85 -4.39
C GLU A 337 7.98 2.81 -3.38
N MET A 338 7.72 3.22 -2.13
CA MET A 338 7.11 2.38 -1.10
C MET A 338 5.75 1.85 -1.54
N ALA A 339 4.92 2.69 -2.14
CA ALA A 339 3.61 2.30 -2.66
C ALA A 339 3.73 1.23 -3.76
N ARG A 340 4.65 1.39 -4.71
CA ARG A 340 4.94 0.39 -5.75
C ARG A 340 5.42 -0.93 -5.13
N ARG A 341 6.40 -0.89 -4.21
CA ARG A 341 6.92 -2.09 -3.52
C ARG A 341 5.83 -2.80 -2.72
N THR A 342 4.95 -2.05 -2.05
CA THR A 342 3.82 -2.62 -1.30
C THR A 342 2.81 -3.28 -2.22
N GLY A 343 2.43 -2.61 -3.32
CA GLY A 343 1.54 -3.16 -4.33
C GLY A 343 2.13 -4.40 -5.02
N ALA A 344 3.42 -4.37 -5.36
CA ALA A 344 4.14 -5.50 -5.94
C ALA A 344 4.23 -6.69 -4.96
N ALA A 345 4.52 -6.44 -3.68
CA ALA A 345 4.54 -7.49 -2.65
C ALA A 345 3.16 -8.15 -2.50
N LEU A 346 2.09 -7.38 -2.61
CA LEU A 346 0.72 -7.89 -2.59
C LEU A 346 0.41 -8.68 -3.86
N ALA A 347 0.78 -8.18 -5.05
CA ALA A 347 0.53 -8.82 -6.34
C ALA A 347 1.10 -10.25 -6.45
N LEU A 348 2.16 -10.54 -5.68
CA LEU A 348 2.79 -11.87 -5.60
C LEU A 348 2.07 -12.83 -4.65
N ARG A 349 1.04 -12.39 -3.94
CA ARG A 349 0.26 -13.24 -3.03
C ARG A 349 -0.78 -14.07 -3.78
N ALA A 350 -1.32 -15.08 -3.10
CA ALA A 350 -2.40 -15.89 -3.62
C ALA A 350 -3.64 -15.03 -3.93
N ARG A 351 -4.13 -15.12 -5.15
CA ARG A 351 -5.32 -14.39 -5.60
C ARG A 351 -6.58 -14.98 -4.96
N ASP A 352 -7.55 -14.13 -4.70
CA ASP A 352 -8.90 -14.61 -4.38
C ASP A 352 -9.53 -15.22 -5.65
N ARG A 353 -9.92 -16.50 -5.57
CA ARG A 353 -10.61 -17.23 -6.62
C ARG A 353 -12.03 -17.61 -6.24
N SER A 354 -12.55 -17.08 -5.14
CA SER A 354 -13.90 -17.42 -4.62
C SER A 354 -15.01 -17.16 -5.65
N ALA A 355 -14.86 -16.12 -6.47
CA ALA A 355 -15.80 -15.80 -7.54
C ALA A 355 -15.80 -16.80 -8.71
N LEU A 356 -14.76 -17.64 -8.83
CA LEU A 356 -14.66 -18.64 -9.90
C LEU A 356 -15.39 -19.95 -9.57
N PHE A 357 -15.79 -20.15 -8.31
CA PHE A 357 -16.51 -21.34 -7.89
C PHE A 357 -18.00 -21.01 -7.73
N PRO A 358 -18.91 -21.76 -8.39
CA PRO A 358 -20.34 -21.60 -8.20
C PRO A 358 -20.71 -21.89 -6.72
N LYS A 359 -21.61 -21.09 -6.16
CA LYS A 359 -22.19 -21.39 -4.85
C LYS A 359 -22.96 -22.70 -4.95
N ILE A 360 -22.49 -23.74 -4.28
CA ILE A 360 -23.26 -24.97 -4.10
C ILE A 360 -24.36 -24.63 -3.11
N VAL A 361 -25.59 -24.48 -3.58
CA VAL A 361 -26.78 -24.41 -2.75
C VAL A 361 -27.20 -25.85 -2.49
N VAL A 362 -27.04 -26.34 -1.28
CA VAL A 362 -27.63 -27.61 -0.85
C VAL A 362 -29.07 -27.30 -0.47
N GLU A 363 -30.03 -27.66 -1.34
CA GLU A 363 -31.45 -27.67 -0.97
C GLU A 363 -31.66 -28.92 -0.09
N GLU A 364 -32.00 -28.70 1.16
CA GLU A 364 -32.51 -29.77 2.03
C GLU A 364 -33.92 -30.15 1.53
N THR A 365 -34.04 -31.37 1.02
CA THR A 365 -35.35 -32.01 0.67
C THR A 365 -36.01 -32.55 1.91
#